data_efe61c57007e5ff82311954bc987c9b1
#
_entry.id   efe61c57007e5ff82311954bc987c9b1
#
_cell.length_a   1.000
_cell.length_b   1.000
_cell.length_c   1.000
_cell.angle_alpha   90.00
_cell.angle_beta   90.00
_cell.angle_gamma   90.00
#
_symmetry.space_group_name_H-M   'P 1'
#
loop_
_entity.id
_entity.type
_entity.pdbx_description
1 polymer ?
#
loop_
_entity_poly.entity_id
_entity_poly.type
_entity_poly.pdbx_seq_one_letter_code
_entity_poly.pdbx_strand_id
1 'polypeptide(L)'
;MPNYTKSTEAISSLSPEQFRVTQQNGTERPFENSYWDHDEPGLYVDVVSGEPLFSSLDKFHTNCGWPSFTKPVEAGNVDERSDSTHGMKRTEVRSLHGDSHLGHVFDDGPRDAGGLRYCINSASLRFIPLEELESEGYDTYLRLFEPKEGE
;
A
#
# COMPACT_ATOMS: atom_id res chain seq x y z
N MET A 1 -0.11 -11.42 -18.21
CA MET A 1 -0.26 -10.40 -17.14
C MET A 1 -1.52 -10.72 -16.35
N PRO A 2 -1.41 -10.81 -15.04
CA PRO A 2 -2.61 -10.99 -14.25
C PRO A 2 -3.50 -9.77 -14.34
N ASN A 3 -4.79 -10.00 -14.39
CA ASN A 3 -5.78 -8.93 -14.39
C ASN A 3 -6.22 -8.67 -12.95
N TYR A 4 -5.97 -7.47 -12.47
CA TYR A 4 -6.35 -7.08 -11.13
C TYR A 4 -7.73 -6.44 -11.17
N THR A 5 -8.67 -7.00 -10.42
CA THR A 5 -10.04 -6.52 -10.42
C THR A 5 -10.64 -6.54 -9.02
N LYS A 6 -11.67 -5.72 -8.84
CA LYS A 6 -12.48 -5.73 -7.64
C LYS A 6 -13.60 -6.76 -7.84
N SER A 7 -13.46 -7.95 -7.25
CA SER A 7 -14.47 -9.00 -7.40
C SER A 7 -15.36 -9.05 -6.17
N THR A 8 -16.61 -9.52 -6.39
CA THR A 8 -17.56 -9.72 -5.29
C THR A 8 -17.02 -10.76 -4.30
N GLU A 9 -16.35 -11.79 -4.79
CA GLU A 9 -15.77 -12.84 -3.95
C GLU A 9 -14.66 -12.28 -3.06
N ALA A 10 -13.77 -11.45 -3.61
CA ALA A 10 -12.70 -10.84 -2.84
C ALA A 10 -13.28 -9.95 -1.74
N ILE A 11 -14.30 -9.17 -2.06
CA ILE A 11 -14.93 -8.28 -1.07
C ILE A 11 -15.60 -9.08 0.03
N SER A 12 -16.29 -10.16 -0.31
CA SER A 12 -16.97 -10.99 0.69
C SER A 12 -16.01 -11.74 1.61
N SER A 13 -14.74 -11.88 1.19
CA SER A 13 -13.70 -12.53 2.00
C SER A 13 -13.00 -11.60 2.97
N LEU A 14 -13.29 -10.30 2.93
CA LEU A 14 -12.65 -9.32 3.80
C LEU A 14 -13.14 -9.46 5.24
N SER A 15 -12.22 -9.19 6.19
CA SER A 15 -12.64 -9.03 7.58
C SER A 15 -13.48 -7.76 7.72
N PRO A 16 -14.24 -7.59 8.83
CA PRO A 16 -15.00 -6.35 9.04
C PRO A 16 -14.12 -5.10 8.98
N GLU A 17 -12.91 -5.15 9.53
CA GLU A 17 -12.00 -4.01 9.50
C GLU A 17 -11.49 -3.73 8.08
N GLN A 18 -11.12 -4.78 7.34
CA GLN A 18 -10.70 -4.62 5.95
C GLN A 18 -11.82 -4.02 5.09
N PHE A 19 -13.05 -4.49 5.30
CA PHE A 19 -14.20 -3.96 4.57
C PHE A 19 -14.44 -2.49 4.91
N ARG A 20 -14.42 -2.14 6.20
CA ARG A 20 -14.64 -0.76 6.64
C ARG A 20 -13.61 0.19 6.04
N VAL A 21 -12.34 -0.22 6.04
CA VAL A 21 -11.25 0.63 5.54
C VAL A 21 -11.30 0.75 4.03
N THR A 22 -11.39 -0.37 3.29
CA THR A 22 -11.29 -0.36 1.84
C THR A 22 -12.56 0.09 1.14
N GLN A 23 -13.73 -0.27 1.68
CA GLN A 23 -15.01 -0.04 1.00
C GLN A 23 -15.81 1.13 1.58
N GLN A 24 -15.53 1.53 2.81
CA GLN A 24 -16.26 2.61 3.48
C GLN A 24 -15.34 3.77 3.88
N ASN A 25 -14.17 3.85 3.28
CA ASN A 25 -13.19 4.92 3.51
C ASN A 25 -12.79 5.08 4.98
N GLY A 26 -12.77 3.97 5.73
CA GLY A 26 -12.40 3.99 7.13
C GLY A 26 -10.91 4.17 7.33
N THR A 27 -10.53 4.49 8.56
CA THR A 27 -9.14 4.59 8.97
C THR A 27 -8.94 3.72 10.20
N GLU A 28 -7.93 2.85 10.17
CA GLU A 28 -7.61 2.01 11.32
C GLU A 28 -6.87 2.83 12.36
N ARG A 29 -6.77 2.29 13.58
CA ARG A 29 -6.11 2.99 14.69
C ARG A 29 -4.60 3.07 14.46
N PRO A 30 -3.98 4.23 14.76
CA PRO A 30 -2.53 4.36 14.66
C PRO A 30 -1.86 3.46 15.70
N PHE A 31 -0.73 2.87 15.33
CA PHE A 31 0.06 1.96 16.16
C PHE A 31 -0.64 0.67 16.56
N GLU A 32 -1.86 0.45 16.10
CA GLU A 32 -2.64 -0.77 16.36
C GLU A 32 -3.07 -1.41 15.03
N ASN A 33 -2.10 -1.63 14.14
CA ASN A 33 -2.34 -2.24 12.85
C ASN A 33 -1.12 -3.10 12.45
N SER A 34 -1.29 -3.96 11.45
CA SER A 34 -0.35 -5.05 11.20
C SER A 34 1.04 -4.60 10.74
N TYR A 35 1.12 -3.51 9.97
CA TYR A 35 2.36 -3.21 9.26
C TYR A 35 3.01 -1.87 9.61
N TRP A 36 2.52 -1.16 10.62
CA TRP A 36 3.09 0.16 10.94
C TRP A 36 4.59 0.07 11.30
N ASP A 37 5.00 -1.02 11.95
CA ASP A 37 6.41 -1.26 12.33
C ASP A 37 7.00 -2.51 11.69
N HIS A 38 6.41 -2.96 10.57
CA HIS A 38 6.80 -4.18 9.88
C HIS A 38 7.99 -3.90 8.97
N ASP A 39 9.06 -4.67 9.11
CA ASP A 39 10.34 -4.44 8.40
C ASP A 39 10.80 -5.59 7.52
N GLU A 40 9.97 -6.62 7.32
CA GLU A 40 10.37 -7.74 6.47
C GLU A 40 10.44 -7.32 5.00
N PRO A 41 11.40 -7.88 4.23
CA PRO A 41 11.45 -7.58 2.79
C PRO A 41 10.31 -8.27 2.03
N GLY A 42 9.70 -7.53 1.11
CA GLY A 42 8.61 -8.04 0.31
C GLY A 42 7.78 -6.95 -0.33
N LEU A 43 6.62 -7.35 -0.84
CA LEU A 43 5.66 -6.45 -1.47
C LEU A 43 4.41 -6.29 -0.62
N TYR A 44 3.81 -5.12 -0.72
CA TYR A 44 2.49 -4.84 -0.18
C TYR A 44 1.52 -4.69 -1.36
N VAL A 45 0.53 -5.56 -1.41
CA VAL A 45 -0.43 -5.58 -2.51
C VAL A 45 -1.82 -5.22 -1.99
N ASP A 46 -2.74 -4.85 -2.90
CA ASP A 46 -4.12 -4.54 -2.54
C ASP A 46 -4.78 -5.80 -1.98
N VAL A 47 -5.43 -5.68 -0.81
CA VAL A 47 -6.06 -6.82 -0.17
C VAL A 47 -7.27 -7.33 -0.98
N VAL A 48 -7.87 -6.48 -1.81
CA VAL A 48 -9.03 -6.84 -2.64
C VAL A 48 -8.60 -7.43 -3.98
N SER A 49 -7.77 -6.70 -4.73
CA SER A 49 -7.44 -7.07 -6.12
C SER A 49 -6.12 -7.83 -6.24
N GLY A 50 -5.20 -7.66 -5.30
CA GLY A 50 -3.88 -8.25 -5.39
C GLY A 50 -2.88 -7.43 -6.19
N GLU A 51 -3.25 -6.24 -6.70
CA GLU A 51 -2.33 -5.43 -7.47
C GLU A 51 -1.18 -4.91 -6.60
N PRO A 52 0.07 -4.95 -7.11
CA PRO A 52 1.22 -4.46 -6.34
C PRO A 52 1.12 -2.95 -6.12
N LEU A 53 1.29 -2.52 -4.89
CA LEU A 53 1.15 -1.11 -4.52
C LEU A 53 2.45 -0.51 -4.00
N PHE A 54 3.08 -1.17 -3.03
CA PHE A 54 4.29 -0.64 -2.38
C PHE A 54 5.31 -1.73 -2.12
N SER A 55 6.57 -1.33 -2.05
CA SER A 55 7.69 -2.23 -1.74
C SER A 55 8.26 -1.87 -0.37
N SER A 56 8.73 -2.89 0.35
CA SER A 56 9.45 -2.69 1.60
C SER A 56 10.69 -1.81 1.41
N LEU A 57 11.24 -1.77 0.20
CA LEU A 57 12.41 -0.94 -0.11
C LEU A 57 12.10 0.55 -0.01
N ASP A 58 10.84 0.93 -0.18
CA ASP A 58 10.39 2.32 -0.11
C ASP A 58 9.68 2.66 1.20
N LYS A 59 9.63 1.70 2.12
CA LYS A 59 9.01 1.90 3.43
C LYS A 59 9.98 2.61 4.37
N PHE A 60 9.49 3.56 5.14
CA PHE A 60 10.30 4.25 6.13
C PHE A 60 9.50 4.47 7.41
N HIS A 61 10.19 4.67 8.51
CA HIS A 61 9.56 4.85 9.82
C HIS A 61 9.19 6.29 10.07
N THR A 62 7.95 6.49 10.52
CA THR A 62 7.44 7.80 10.93
C THR A 62 6.72 7.65 12.26
N ASN A 63 6.29 8.76 12.83
CA ASN A 63 5.52 8.75 14.07
C ASN A 63 4.02 8.80 13.80
N CYS A 64 3.57 8.53 12.57
CA CYS A 64 2.14 8.63 12.23
C CYS A 64 1.33 7.41 12.70
N GLY A 65 1.98 6.26 12.91
CA GLY A 65 1.29 5.08 13.40
C GLY A 65 0.73 4.17 12.32
N TRP A 66 1.03 4.44 11.05
CA TRP A 66 0.64 3.62 9.90
C TRP A 66 1.85 3.37 9.02
N PRO A 67 1.85 2.29 8.22
CA PRO A 67 2.96 2.08 7.29
C PRO A 67 3.10 3.26 6.33
N SER A 68 4.32 3.71 6.12
CA SER A 68 4.62 4.88 5.31
C SER A 68 5.63 4.53 4.23
N PHE A 69 5.40 5.05 3.01
CA PHE A 69 6.22 4.74 1.84
C PHE A 69 6.56 6.04 1.10
N THR A 70 7.72 6.04 0.43
CA THR A 70 8.16 7.21 -0.32
C THR A 70 7.54 7.28 -1.72
N LYS A 71 7.16 6.13 -2.27
CA LYS A 71 6.57 6.04 -3.61
C LYS A 71 5.88 4.70 -3.79
N PRO A 72 4.92 4.60 -4.74
CA PRO A 72 4.37 3.28 -5.11
C PRO A 72 5.38 2.48 -5.93
N VAL A 73 5.26 1.15 -5.88
CA VAL A 73 6.11 0.26 -6.69
C VAL A 73 5.68 0.30 -8.16
N GLU A 74 4.40 0.54 -8.41
CA GLU A 74 3.83 0.72 -9.74
C GLU A 74 2.93 1.95 -9.70
N ALA A 75 3.42 3.08 -10.21
CA ALA A 75 2.67 4.33 -10.16
C ALA A 75 1.30 4.22 -10.85
N GLY A 76 1.20 3.38 -11.87
CA GLY A 76 -0.05 3.17 -12.59
C GLY A 76 -1.12 2.43 -11.81
N ASN A 77 -0.78 1.84 -10.66
CA ASN A 77 -1.75 1.14 -9.81
C ASN A 77 -2.34 2.02 -8.72
N VAL A 78 -1.93 3.27 -8.65
CA VAL A 78 -2.35 4.20 -7.59
C VAL A 78 -3.06 5.39 -8.20
N ASP A 79 -4.23 5.73 -7.65
CA ASP A 79 -5.03 6.87 -8.07
C ASP A 79 -5.10 7.86 -6.91
N GLU A 80 -4.99 9.16 -7.21
CA GLU A 80 -5.04 10.21 -6.20
C GLU A 80 -6.28 11.07 -6.41
N ARG A 81 -6.99 11.35 -5.32
CA ARG A 81 -8.23 12.14 -5.35
C ARG A 81 -8.22 13.19 -4.25
N SER A 82 -8.82 14.34 -4.52
CA SER A 82 -9.02 15.36 -3.48
C SER A 82 -9.95 14.84 -2.40
N ASP A 83 -9.59 15.09 -1.15
CA ASP A 83 -10.39 14.73 0.01
C ASP A 83 -10.53 15.94 0.92
N SER A 84 -11.76 16.46 1.06
CA SER A 84 -12.06 17.62 1.91
C SER A 84 -12.79 17.23 3.19
N THR A 85 -12.88 15.96 3.51
CA THR A 85 -13.58 15.51 4.71
C THR A 85 -12.93 16.06 5.98
N HIS A 86 -13.69 16.19 7.04
CA HIS A 86 -13.24 16.67 8.35
C HIS A 86 -12.64 18.10 8.29
N GLY A 87 -13.04 18.89 7.29
CA GLY A 87 -12.55 20.27 7.15
C GLY A 87 -11.11 20.39 6.74
N MET A 88 -10.48 19.28 6.30
CA MET A 88 -9.09 19.26 5.87
C MET A 88 -9.00 19.09 4.36
N LYS A 89 -7.93 19.65 3.79
CA LYS A 89 -7.61 19.41 2.38
C LYS A 89 -6.49 18.40 2.31
N ARG A 90 -6.82 17.19 1.87
CA ARG A 90 -5.85 16.11 1.75
C ARG A 90 -5.95 15.46 0.38
N THR A 91 -4.97 14.64 0.04
CA THR A 91 -5.00 13.84 -1.18
C THR A 91 -5.18 12.38 -0.79
N GLU A 92 -6.33 11.83 -1.12
CA GLU A 92 -6.64 10.42 -0.90
C GLU A 92 -5.90 9.55 -1.90
N VAL A 93 -5.40 8.40 -1.45
CA VAL A 93 -4.75 7.40 -2.29
C VAL A 93 -5.65 6.18 -2.36
N ARG A 94 -5.96 5.74 -3.58
CA ARG A 94 -6.77 4.55 -3.84
C ARG A 94 -6.05 3.65 -4.82
N SER A 95 -6.36 2.35 -4.77
CA SER A 95 -5.85 1.44 -5.79
C SER A 95 -6.67 1.61 -7.07
N LEU A 96 -6.01 1.57 -8.22
CA LEU A 96 -6.68 1.82 -9.50
C LEU A 96 -7.65 0.70 -9.87
N HIS A 97 -7.22 -0.54 -9.77
CA HIS A 97 -8.02 -1.69 -10.22
C HIS A 97 -8.95 -2.21 -9.12
N GLY A 98 -8.47 -2.25 -7.89
CA GLY A 98 -9.27 -2.71 -6.75
C GLY A 98 -10.23 -1.67 -6.22
N ASP A 99 -9.99 -0.40 -6.55
CA ASP A 99 -10.76 0.74 -6.06
C ASP A 99 -10.93 0.70 -4.53
N SER A 100 -9.84 0.35 -3.84
CA SER A 100 -9.80 0.33 -2.39
C SER A 100 -9.30 1.67 -1.86
N HIS A 101 -9.92 2.17 -0.79
CA HIS A 101 -9.34 3.29 -0.07
C HIS A 101 -8.08 2.79 0.63
N LEU A 102 -6.94 3.41 0.34
CA LEU A 102 -5.66 3.02 0.92
C LEU A 102 -5.25 3.94 2.06
N GLY A 103 -5.34 5.24 1.85
CA GLY A 103 -4.91 6.24 2.81
C GLY A 103 -4.76 7.59 2.14
N HIS A 104 -3.71 8.30 2.50
CA HIS A 104 -3.45 9.65 2.00
C HIS A 104 -1.97 9.83 1.69
N VAL A 105 -1.65 10.76 0.79
CA VAL A 105 -0.28 11.15 0.49
C VAL A 105 -0.06 12.59 0.94
N PHE A 106 1.11 12.84 1.56
CA PHE A 106 1.50 14.14 2.08
C PHE A 106 2.84 14.55 1.47
N ASP A 107 3.16 15.84 1.52
CA ASP A 107 4.39 16.38 0.94
C ASP A 107 5.49 16.62 1.98
N ASP A 108 5.40 15.97 3.13
CA ASP A 108 6.35 16.08 4.24
C ASP A 108 7.22 14.83 4.39
N GLY A 109 7.47 14.12 3.29
CA GLY A 109 8.33 12.95 3.26
C GLY A 109 9.81 13.30 3.06
N PRO A 110 10.68 12.27 3.00
CA PRO A 110 12.12 12.49 2.82
C PRO A 110 12.43 13.18 1.49
N ARG A 111 13.14 14.30 1.52
CA ARG A 111 13.44 15.09 0.34
C ARG A 111 14.31 14.34 -0.66
N ASP A 112 15.26 13.56 -0.18
CA ASP A 112 16.14 12.76 -1.04
C ASP A 112 15.44 11.59 -1.71
N ALA A 113 14.23 11.26 -1.25
CA ALA A 113 13.40 10.20 -1.83
C ALA A 113 12.16 10.76 -2.56
N GLY A 114 12.13 12.03 -2.87
CA GLY A 114 11.04 12.65 -3.62
C GLY A 114 10.13 13.56 -2.83
N GLY A 115 10.26 13.61 -1.51
CA GLY A 115 9.51 14.52 -0.66
C GLY A 115 8.10 14.09 -0.31
N LEU A 116 7.66 12.91 -0.73
CA LEU A 116 6.30 12.44 -0.46
C LEU A 116 6.25 11.42 0.66
N ARG A 117 5.12 11.38 1.36
CA ARG A 117 4.84 10.38 2.39
C ARG A 117 3.48 9.79 2.12
N TYR A 118 3.46 8.54 1.64
CA TYR A 118 2.24 7.77 1.45
C TYR A 118 1.92 7.07 2.77
N CYS A 119 0.89 7.55 3.46
CA CYS A 119 0.46 7.02 4.75
C CYS A 119 -0.73 6.09 4.50
N ILE A 120 -0.53 4.78 4.64
CA ILE A 120 -1.43 3.78 4.11
C ILE A 120 -1.95 2.90 5.25
N ASN A 121 -3.24 2.54 5.21
CA ASN A 121 -3.83 1.63 6.18
C ASN A 121 -3.35 0.19 5.96
N SER A 122 -2.91 -0.48 7.01
CA SER A 122 -2.52 -1.89 6.93
C SER A 122 -3.67 -2.77 6.46
N ALA A 123 -4.89 -2.44 6.86
CA ALA A 123 -6.08 -3.23 6.50
C ALA A 123 -6.36 -3.23 4.99
N SER A 124 -5.79 -2.27 4.25
CA SER A 124 -5.92 -2.21 2.78
C SER A 124 -4.88 -3.07 2.07
N LEU A 125 -3.91 -3.59 2.81
CA LEU A 125 -2.74 -4.23 2.25
C LEU A 125 -2.67 -5.71 2.63
N ARG A 126 -2.08 -6.51 1.73
CA ARG A 126 -1.64 -7.87 2.02
C ARG A 126 -0.15 -7.92 1.75
N PHE A 127 0.62 -8.42 2.72
CA PHE A 127 2.07 -8.49 2.59
C PHE A 127 2.49 -9.83 1.97
N ILE A 128 3.35 -9.76 0.95
CA ILE A 128 3.93 -10.94 0.30
C ILE A 128 5.43 -10.96 0.63
N PRO A 129 5.89 -11.89 1.49
CA PRO A 129 7.32 -11.96 1.79
C PRO A 129 8.16 -12.22 0.55
N LEU A 130 9.40 -11.74 0.57
CA LEU A 130 10.31 -11.89 -0.57
C LEU A 130 10.41 -13.33 -1.07
N GLU A 131 10.53 -14.30 -0.13
CA GLU A 131 10.65 -15.70 -0.48
C GLU A 131 9.38 -16.30 -1.08
N GLU A 132 8.26 -15.60 -1.03
CA GLU A 132 6.99 -16.07 -1.59
C GLU A 132 6.58 -15.31 -2.86
N LEU A 133 7.36 -14.35 -3.32
CA LEU A 133 7.00 -13.56 -4.50
C LEU A 133 6.81 -14.43 -5.73
N GLU A 134 7.70 -15.40 -5.94
CA GLU A 134 7.59 -16.28 -7.10
C GLU A 134 6.37 -17.17 -7.02
N SER A 135 6.12 -17.82 -5.87
CA SER A 135 4.99 -18.72 -5.71
C SER A 135 3.64 -18.00 -5.76
N GLU A 136 3.60 -16.72 -5.40
CA GLU A 136 2.38 -15.92 -5.40
C GLU A 136 2.15 -15.18 -6.73
N GLY A 137 3.04 -15.36 -7.71
CA GLY A 137 2.86 -14.74 -9.03
C GLY A 137 3.44 -13.35 -9.18
N TYR A 138 4.32 -12.94 -8.27
CA TYR A 138 4.94 -11.61 -8.29
C TYR A 138 6.43 -11.67 -8.60
N ASP A 139 6.87 -12.71 -9.30
CA ASP A 139 8.29 -12.95 -9.59
C ASP A 139 8.95 -11.81 -10.37
N THR A 140 8.17 -11.05 -11.15
CA THR A 140 8.67 -9.87 -11.87
C THR A 140 9.33 -8.86 -10.93
N TYR A 141 8.88 -8.81 -9.67
CA TYR A 141 9.38 -7.85 -8.69
C TYR A 141 10.60 -8.33 -7.91
N LEU A 142 11.03 -9.57 -8.13
CA LEU A 142 12.25 -10.09 -7.47
C LEU A 142 13.46 -9.25 -7.80
N ARG A 143 13.54 -8.70 -9.00
CA ARG A 143 14.66 -7.87 -9.44
C ARG A 143 14.89 -6.64 -8.57
N LEU A 144 13.85 -6.15 -7.91
CA LEU A 144 13.97 -4.98 -7.04
C LEU A 144 14.85 -5.26 -5.83
N PHE A 145 14.91 -6.52 -5.41
CA PHE A 145 15.62 -6.97 -4.22
C PHE A 145 16.99 -7.56 -4.54
N GLU A 146 17.36 -7.64 -5.82
CA GLU A 146 18.66 -8.15 -6.24
C GLU A 146 19.73 -7.07 -6.05
N PRO A 147 20.94 -7.44 -5.64
CA PRO A 147 22.04 -6.47 -5.60
C PRO A 147 22.29 -5.90 -6.99
N LYS A 148 22.57 -4.62 -7.05
CA LYS A 148 22.95 -4.02 -8.31
C LYS A 148 24.34 -4.51 -8.70
N GLU A 149 24.56 -4.69 -10.01
CA GLU A 149 25.84 -5.12 -10.52
C GLU A 149 26.92 -4.09 -10.15
N GLY A 150 28.03 -4.57 -9.58
CA GLY A 150 29.11 -3.70 -9.14
C GLY A 150 29.02 -3.21 -7.72
N GLU A 151 28.01 -3.65 -6.97
CA GLU A 151 27.85 -3.35 -5.55
C GLU A 151 28.30 -4.50 -4.68
#